data_384ed295f518a187f9de9466b4830628
#
_entry.id   384ed295f518a187f9de9466b4830628
#
_cell.length_a   1.000
_cell.length_b   1.000
_cell.length_c   1.000
_cell.angle_alpha   90.00
_cell.angle_beta   90.00
_cell.angle_gamma   90.00
#
_symmetry.space_group_name_H-M   'P 1'
#
loop_
_entity.id
_entity.type
_entity.pdbx_description
1 polymer ?
#
loop_
_entity_poly.entity_id
_entity_poly.type
_entity_poly.pdbx_seq_one_letter_code
_entity_poly.pdbx_strand_id
1 'polypeptide(L)'
;IRQIGPCFAGEVDGIELTQPLSPGDAAAIHAGMDEYAVLVFREQRLEDDQQMAFTLCLGDIEHAIGTSLRGPDENRLPTTFADVSNLDKQNKPFAREDRRRLFAIGNQLWHSDSSFKETPAKYSLLNAHSLPSKGGNTEFADMRAAYDALDEDIKARVEGQICEHSQIYSRGKIGFTDFTEEERAWFAPVRQVLVRAHPVTARKSLYLSSHAGGIVGWPVPEANIFLRDLAEHATQREFVYAHEWRLGDLVIWDNRQTMHRARPFPAEEPRDMRRTTLAGDGPTVS
;
A
#
# COMPACT_ATOMS: atom_id res chain seq x y z
N ILE A 1 16.07 -7.76 -14.26
CA ILE A 1 15.65 -7.49 -12.86
C ILE A 1 16.58 -8.27 -11.93
N ARG A 2 17.08 -7.62 -10.89
CA ARG A 2 17.99 -8.18 -9.88
C ARG A 2 17.33 -8.14 -8.51
N GLN A 3 17.27 -9.25 -7.79
CA GLN A 3 16.75 -9.28 -6.43
C GLN A 3 17.59 -8.40 -5.48
N ILE A 4 16.92 -7.61 -4.64
CA ILE A 4 17.54 -6.67 -3.69
C ILE A 4 17.08 -6.84 -2.24
N GLY A 5 15.99 -7.56 -2.01
CA GLY A 5 15.50 -7.91 -0.68
C GLY A 5 15.88 -9.34 -0.25
N PRO A 6 15.58 -9.73 1.01
CA PRO A 6 15.96 -11.03 1.54
C PRO A 6 15.27 -12.21 0.83
N CYS A 7 14.00 -12.07 0.46
CA CYS A 7 13.22 -13.13 -0.20
C CYS A 7 12.39 -12.61 -1.38
N PHE A 8 12.33 -11.30 -1.60
CA PHE A 8 11.54 -10.64 -2.64
C PHE A 8 12.15 -9.26 -2.94
N ALA A 9 11.45 -8.41 -3.68
CA ALA A 9 11.87 -7.12 -4.18
C ALA A 9 13.01 -7.20 -5.22
N GLY A 10 12.76 -6.65 -6.39
CA GLY A 10 13.68 -6.56 -7.52
C GLY A 10 14.00 -5.12 -7.89
N GLU A 11 15.22 -4.86 -8.32
CA GLU A 11 15.62 -3.60 -8.94
C GLU A 11 15.68 -3.80 -10.45
N VAL A 12 15.07 -2.89 -11.20
CA VAL A 12 14.97 -2.96 -12.67
C VAL A 12 15.97 -1.99 -13.27
N ASP A 13 16.85 -2.50 -14.12
CA ASP A 13 17.83 -1.72 -14.87
C ASP A 13 17.50 -1.73 -16.37
N GLY A 14 18.01 -0.72 -17.09
CA GLY A 14 17.97 -0.66 -18.55
C GLY A 14 16.63 -0.25 -19.16
N ILE A 15 15.75 0.37 -18.37
CA ILE A 15 14.49 0.95 -18.82
C ILE A 15 14.39 2.40 -18.40
N GLU A 16 13.86 3.25 -19.29
CA GLU A 16 13.55 4.65 -19.03
C GLU A 16 12.04 4.88 -19.12
N LEU A 17 11.43 5.21 -17.98
CA LEU A 17 9.97 5.30 -17.85
C LEU A 17 9.39 6.61 -18.38
N THR A 18 10.23 7.59 -18.76
CA THR A 18 9.82 8.80 -19.47
C THR A 18 9.38 8.53 -20.91
N GLN A 19 9.71 7.35 -21.44
CA GLN A 19 9.36 6.91 -22.77
C GLN A 19 8.20 5.91 -22.74
N PRO A 20 7.39 5.83 -23.80
CA PRO A 20 6.34 4.81 -23.89
C PRO A 20 6.93 3.39 -23.79
N LEU A 21 6.32 2.57 -22.93
CA LEU A 21 6.71 1.15 -22.81
C LEU A 21 6.38 0.38 -24.07
N SER A 22 7.30 -0.52 -24.47
CA SER A 22 6.93 -1.57 -25.43
C SER A 22 6.00 -2.60 -24.75
N PRO A 23 5.16 -3.33 -25.54
CA PRO A 23 4.38 -4.45 -24.98
C PRO A 23 5.25 -5.52 -24.32
N GLY A 24 6.48 -5.72 -24.80
CA GLY A 24 7.44 -6.65 -24.21
C GLY A 24 7.92 -6.19 -22.83
N ASP A 25 8.22 -4.89 -22.66
CA ASP A 25 8.64 -4.33 -21.38
C ASP A 25 7.50 -4.37 -20.35
N ALA A 26 6.27 -4.04 -20.77
CA ALA A 26 5.11 -4.15 -19.89
C ALA A 26 4.89 -5.60 -19.42
N ALA A 27 5.01 -6.58 -20.31
CA ALA A 27 4.91 -8.00 -19.96
C ALA A 27 6.04 -8.44 -19.01
N ALA A 28 7.28 -7.95 -19.22
CA ALA A 28 8.41 -8.22 -18.36
C ALA A 28 8.23 -7.61 -16.96
N ILE A 29 7.63 -6.41 -16.86
CA ILE A 29 7.30 -5.79 -15.58
C ILE A 29 6.23 -6.62 -14.87
N HIS A 30 5.18 -7.08 -15.55
CA HIS A 30 4.17 -7.95 -14.93
C HIS A 30 4.77 -9.25 -14.41
N ALA A 31 5.62 -9.92 -15.21
CA ALA A 31 6.32 -11.13 -14.77
C ALA A 31 7.24 -10.86 -13.56
N GLY A 32 7.92 -9.71 -13.54
CA GLY A 32 8.71 -9.28 -12.39
C GLY A 32 7.85 -9.00 -11.16
N MET A 33 6.66 -8.43 -11.32
CA MET A 33 5.72 -8.24 -10.20
C MET A 33 5.20 -9.57 -9.65
N ASP A 34 4.93 -10.55 -10.51
CA ASP A 34 4.52 -11.89 -10.09
C ASP A 34 5.63 -12.60 -9.28
N GLU A 35 6.89 -12.40 -9.65
CA GLU A 35 8.05 -12.99 -8.98
C GLU A 35 8.45 -12.23 -7.71
N TYR A 36 8.68 -10.92 -7.83
CA TYR A 36 9.30 -10.10 -6.79
C TYR A 36 8.29 -9.33 -5.92
N ALA A 37 7.05 -9.17 -6.34
CA ALA A 37 5.98 -8.40 -5.68
C ALA A 37 6.28 -6.91 -5.41
N VAL A 38 7.54 -6.49 -5.44
CA VAL A 38 8.01 -5.09 -5.37
C VAL A 38 9.08 -4.89 -6.42
N LEU A 39 8.95 -3.86 -7.25
CA LEU A 39 9.97 -3.45 -8.22
C LEU A 39 10.39 -2.01 -7.98
N VAL A 40 11.70 -1.80 -7.99
CA VAL A 40 12.36 -0.50 -7.82
C VAL A 40 12.97 -0.06 -9.14
N PHE A 41 12.61 1.13 -9.58
CA PHE A 41 13.19 1.80 -10.73
C PHE A 41 13.91 3.04 -10.22
N ARG A 42 15.23 3.07 -10.36
CA ARG A 42 16.07 4.17 -9.85
C ARG A 42 16.07 5.35 -10.80
N GLU A 43 16.17 6.55 -10.25
CA GLU A 43 16.43 7.80 -10.96
C GLU A 43 15.44 8.15 -12.08
N GLN A 44 14.20 7.67 -11.97
CA GLN A 44 13.11 7.93 -12.90
C GLN A 44 12.42 9.25 -12.52
N ARG A 45 12.96 10.38 -12.97
CA ARG A 45 12.41 11.73 -12.68
C ARG A 45 11.19 11.99 -13.57
N LEU A 46 10.05 11.41 -13.19
CA LEU A 46 8.81 11.51 -13.95
C LEU A 46 8.02 12.76 -13.58
N GLU A 47 7.50 13.43 -14.59
CA GLU A 47 6.39 14.36 -14.44
C GLU A 47 5.08 13.59 -14.27
N ASP A 48 4.01 14.25 -13.79
CA ASP A 48 2.74 13.58 -13.49
C ASP A 48 2.11 12.87 -14.69
N ASP A 49 2.16 13.49 -15.87
CA ASP A 49 1.65 12.90 -17.11
C ASP A 49 2.47 11.68 -17.57
N GLN A 50 3.78 11.70 -17.36
CA GLN A 50 4.66 10.56 -17.66
C GLN A 50 4.40 9.40 -16.70
N GLN A 51 4.29 9.66 -15.38
CA GLN A 51 3.90 8.63 -14.41
C GLN A 51 2.53 8.05 -14.74
N MET A 52 1.57 8.88 -15.13
CA MET A 52 0.25 8.42 -15.53
C MET A 52 0.30 7.55 -16.79
N ALA A 53 1.02 7.99 -17.82
CA ALA A 53 1.19 7.22 -19.05
C ALA A 53 1.82 5.85 -18.78
N PHE A 54 2.87 5.81 -17.96
CA PHE A 54 3.48 4.55 -17.52
C PHE A 54 2.48 3.67 -16.78
N THR A 55 1.72 4.22 -15.83
CA THR A 55 0.72 3.47 -15.06
C THR A 55 -0.33 2.83 -15.97
N LEU A 56 -0.84 3.57 -16.94
CA LEU A 56 -1.86 3.10 -17.89
C LEU A 56 -1.35 1.99 -18.83
N CYS A 57 -0.03 1.87 -19.04
CA CYS A 57 0.55 0.72 -19.76
C CYS A 57 0.45 -0.59 -18.96
N LEU A 58 0.24 -0.52 -17.63
CA LEU A 58 0.18 -1.68 -16.74
C LEU A 58 -1.24 -2.08 -16.35
N GLY A 59 -2.26 -1.25 -16.65
CA GLY A 59 -3.66 -1.55 -16.37
C GLY A 59 -4.52 -0.32 -16.09
N ASP A 60 -5.75 -0.55 -15.67
CA ASP A 60 -6.73 0.49 -15.39
C ASP A 60 -6.44 1.22 -14.08
N ILE A 61 -6.64 2.55 -14.07
CA ILE A 61 -6.40 3.37 -12.90
C ILE A 61 -7.52 3.23 -11.85
N GLU A 62 -7.13 3.18 -10.59
CA GLU A 62 -8.02 3.37 -9.45
C GLU A 62 -8.00 4.84 -9.03
N HIS A 63 -9.16 5.49 -8.96
CA HIS A 63 -9.23 6.85 -8.43
C HIS A 63 -9.00 6.87 -6.91
N ALA A 64 -8.20 7.84 -6.45
CA ALA A 64 -7.83 8.01 -5.03
C ALA A 64 -8.95 8.61 -4.16
N ILE A 65 -10.20 8.52 -4.58
CA ILE A 65 -11.36 8.99 -3.83
C ILE A 65 -11.49 8.19 -2.52
N GLY A 66 -11.71 8.90 -1.40
CA GLY A 66 -11.85 8.27 -0.08
C GLY A 66 -10.55 7.74 0.53
N THR A 67 -9.37 8.09 -0.03
CA THR A 67 -8.08 7.68 0.54
C THR A 67 -7.51 8.69 1.55
N SER A 68 -8.07 9.88 1.64
CA SER A 68 -7.64 10.95 2.54
C SER A 68 -8.84 11.78 3.04
N LEU A 69 -8.61 12.63 4.05
CA LEU A 69 -9.60 13.58 4.57
C LEU A 69 -9.60 14.93 3.84
N ARG A 70 -8.99 15.00 2.65
CA ARG A 70 -8.98 16.24 1.86
C ARG A 70 -10.32 16.41 1.15
N GLY A 71 -10.93 17.57 1.33
CA GLY A 71 -12.09 17.98 0.53
C GLY A 71 -11.69 18.21 -0.95
N PRO A 72 -12.67 18.24 -1.88
CA PRO A 72 -12.39 18.46 -3.31
C PRO A 72 -11.54 19.72 -3.58
N ASP A 73 -11.81 20.80 -2.85
CA ASP A 73 -11.10 22.06 -2.99
C ASP A 73 -9.73 22.09 -2.31
N GLU A 74 -9.38 21.05 -1.54
CA GLU A 74 -8.11 20.92 -0.82
C GLU A 74 -7.12 20.00 -1.52
N ASN A 75 -7.51 19.36 -2.61
CA ASN A 75 -6.64 18.49 -3.38
C ASN A 75 -5.54 19.29 -4.07
N ARG A 76 -4.28 18.90 -3.84
CA ARG A 76 -3.09 19.44 -4.50
C ARG A 76 -2.87 18.78 -5.87
N LEU A 77 -3.26 17.52 -5.99
CA LEU A 77 -3.14 16.69 -7.19
C LEU A 77 -4.52 16.28 -7.72
N PRO A 78 -4.64 15.93 -9.00
CA PRO A 78 -5.85 15.29 -9.54
C PRO A 78 -6.21 14.00 -8.78
N THR A 79 -7.50 13.61 -8.77
CA THR A 79 -7.99 12.40 -8.08
C THR A 79 -7.47 11.08 -8.66
N THR A 80 -6.78 11.12 -9.79
CA THR A 80 -6.01 9.99 -10.35
C THR A 80 -4.71 9.72 -9.59
N PHE A 81 -4.30 10.67 -8.72
CA PHE A 81 -3.16 10.54 -7.82
C PHE A 81 -3.61 10.54 -6.37
N ALA A 82 -3.03 9.65 -5.58
CA ALA A 82 -3.03 9.78 -4.14
C ALA A 82 -1.82 10.64 -3.73
N ASP A 83 -2.09 11.76 -3.09
CA ASP A 83 -1.08 12.67 -2.56
C ASP A 83 -0.51 12.12 -1.24
N VAL A 84 0.65 11.46 -1.32
CA VAL A 84 1.35 10.85 -0.17
C VAL A 84 2.42 11.82 0.33
N SER A 85 2.04 13.08 0.49
CA SER A 85 2.91 14.16 0.98
C SER A 85 2.46 14.66 2.36
N ASN A 86 3.33 15.43 3.02
CA ASN A 86 2.96 16.24 4.17
C ASN A 86 2.66 17.70 3.80
N LEU A 87 2.23 17.96 2.58
CA LEU A 87 2.11 19.31 1.99
C LEU A 87 0.66 19.75 1.79
N ASP A 88 0.40 21.03 2.01
CA ASP A 88 -0.85 21.71 1.64
C ASP A 88 -0.83 22.16 0.16
N LYS A 89 -1.90 22.83 -0.28
CA LYS A 89 -2.02 23.39 -1.65
C LYS A 89 -0.94 24.40 -2.01
N GLN A 90 -0.32 25.04 -1.04
CA GLN A 90 0.77 26.00 -1.21
C GLN A 90 2.15 25.34 -1.12
N ASN A 91 2.21 23.99 -1.12
CA ASN A 91 3.42 23.19 -0.96
C ASN A 91 4.16 23.45 0.36
N LYS A 92 3.44 23.79 1.42
CA LYS A 92 4.00 23.97 2.77
C LYS A 92 3.63 22.73 3.62
N PRO A 93 4.57 22.29 4.49
CA PRO A 93 4.27 21.22 5.43
C PRO A 93 3.06 21.56 6.32
N PHE A 94 2.19 20.57 6.54
CA PHE A 94 1.05 20.71 7.44
C PHE A 94 1.50 21.08 8.87
N ALA A 95 0.69 21.87 9.55
CA ALA A 95 0.86 22.11 10.98
C ALA A 95 0.79 20.79 11.77
N ARG A 96 1.39 20.76 12.97
CA ARG A 96 1.49 19.55 13.78
C ARG A 96 0.12 18.95 14.12
N GLU A 97 -0.85 19.79 14.38
CA GLU A 97 -2.22 19.44 14.79
C GLU A 97 -3.19 19.36 13.61
N ASP A 98 -2.72 19.53 12.37
CA ASP A 98 -3.57 19.44 11.18
C ASP A 98 -4.21 18.05 11.09
N ARG A 99 -5.53 18.01 11.00
CA ARG A 99 -6.33 16.78 10.98
C ARG A 99 -5.92 15.84 9.85
N ARG A 100 -5.58 16.40 8.68
CA ARG A 100 -5.10 15.64 7.50
C ARG A 100 -3.77 14.94 7.78
N ARG A 101 -2.85 15.65 8.44
CA ARG A 101 -1.57 15.10 8.88
C ARG A 101 -1.77 13.98 9.91
N LEU A 102 -2.60 14.21 10.93
CA LEU A 102 -2.88 13.23 11.97
C LEU A 102 -3.50 11.96 11.39
N PHE A 103 -4.42 12.09 10.45
CA PHE A 103 -4.97 10.96 9.71
C PHE A 103 -3.90 10.21 8.91
N ALA A 104 -3.01 10.93 8.21
CA ALA A 104 -1.94 10.35 7.38
C ALA A 104 -0.88 9.59 8.20
N ILE A 105 -0.73 9.86 9.51
CA ILE A 105 0.13 9.09 10.42
C ILE A 105 -0.25 7.60 10.43
N GLY A 106 -1.52 7.26 10.18
CA GLY A 106 -1.96 5.88 10.03
C GLY A 106 -1.22 5.08 8.96
N ASN A 107 -0.58 5.72 7.98
CA ASN A 107 0.25 5.07 6.97
C ASN A 107 1.59 4.56 7.54
N GLN A 108 1.91 4.86 8.79
CA GLN A 108 3.04 4.26 9.52
C GLN A 108 2.69 2.88 10.12
N LEU A 109 1.42 2.48 10.10
CA LEU A 109 1.00 1.12 10.40
C LEU A 109 1.16 0.24 9.16
N TRP A 110 1.44 -1.04 9.36
CA TRP A 110 1.47 -2.01 8.27
C TRP A 110 0.10 -2.15 7.60
N HIS A 111 0.02 -1.94 6.29
CA HIS A 111 -1.23 -1.98 5.55
C HIS A 111 -1.04 -2.39 4.09
N SER A 112 -2.12 -2.82 3.46
CA SER A 112 -2.27 -2.93 2.01
C SER A 112 -3.18 -1.79 1.54
N ASP A 113 -2.83 -1.14 0.43
CA ASP A 113 -3.63 -0.06 -0.14
C ASP A 113 -5.00 -0.55 -0.58
N SER A 114 -5.98 0.29 -0.40
CA SER A 114 -7.37 0.08 -0.81
C SER A 114 -8.02 -1.21 -0.30
N SER A 115 -7.44 -1.91 0.68
CA SER A 115 -8.06 -3.08 1.30
C SER A 115 -9.39 -2.76 1.99
N PHE A 116 -9.65 -1.48 2.26
CA PHE A 116 -10.89 -0.93 2.77
C PHE A 116 -11.92 -0.57 1.68
N LYS A 117 -11.67 -0.91 0.42
CA LYS A 117 -12.61 -0.83 -0.69
C LYS A 117 -13.12 -2.22 -1.05
N GLU A 118 -14.34 -2.31 -1.56
CA GLU A 118 -14.95 -3.57 -1.98
C GLU A 118 -14.08 -4.32 -3.01
N THR A 119 -13.59 -3.59 -4.03
CA THR A 119 -12.52 -4.07 -4.91
C THR A 119 -11.20 -3.45 -4.47
N PRO A 120 -10.30 -4.23 -3.84
CA PRO A 120 -9.01 -3.72 -3.37
C PRO A 120 -8.03 -3.53 -4.53
N ALA A 121 -7.06 -2.63 -4.36
CA ALA A 121 -6.06 -2.30 -5.39
C ALA A 121 -5.22 -3.50 -5.82
N LYS A 122 -4.79 -3.48 -7.10
CA LYS A 122 -3.77 -4.39 -7.65
C LYS A 122 -2.38 -3.86 -7.34
N TYR A 123 -1.90 -2.89 -8.06
CA TYR A 123 -0.58 -2.29 -7.88
C TYR A 123 -0.68 -0.84 -7.41
N SER A 124 0.28 -0.44 -6.60
CA SER A 124 0.55 0.96 -6.30
C SER A 124 1.93 1.34 -6.83
N LEU A 125 2.03 2.53 -7.40
CA LEU A 125 3.24 3.08 -8.01
C LEU A 125 3.54 4.41 -7.33
N LEU A 126 4.64 4.53 -6.58
CA LEU A 126 5.00 5.71 -5.80
C LEU A 126 6.28 6.32 -6.35
N ASN A 127 6.23 7.59 -6.75
CA ASN A 127 7.37 8.34 -7.25
C ASN A 127 7.82 9.41 -6.25
N ALA A 128 9.14 9.58 -6.11
CA ALA A 128 9.77 10.50 -5.17
C ALA A 128 10.13 11.84 -5.84
N HIS A 129 9.34 12.91 -5.57
CA HIS A 129 9.56 14.26 -6.08
C HIS A 129 10.38 15.14 -5.13
N SER A 130 10.21 14.99 -3.80
CA SER A 130 11.11 15.58 -2.81
C SER A 130 11.21 14.70 -1.57
N LEU A 131 12.35 14.72 -0.91
CA LEU A 131 12.67 13.86 0.21
C LEU A 131 13.17 14.69 1.40
N PRO A 132 12.86 14.27 2.63
CA PRO A 132 13.43 14.86 3.83
C PRO A 132 14.92 14.50 3.96
N SER A 133 15.63 15.24 4.81
CA SER A 133 17.08 15.03 5.05
C SER A 133 17.41 13.68 5.68
N LYS A 134 16.45 13.04 6.35
CA LYS A 134 16.58 11.73 6.98
C LYS A 134 15.23 11.03 7.18
N GLY A 135 15.26 9.71 7.24
CA GLY A 135 14.06 8.90 7.46
C GLY A 135 13.14 8.86 6.25
N GLY A 136 11.86 8.57 6.46
CA GLY A 136 10.86 8.50 5.39
C GLY A 136 10.96 7.27 4.50
N ASN A 137 11.76 6.26 4.88
CA ASN A 137 11.83 4.97 4.19
C ASN A 137 10.46 4.33 4.09
N THR A 138 10.27 3.45 3.11
CA THR A 138 9.11 2.57 3.05
C THR A 138 9.55 1.14 3.28
N GLU A 139 8.92 0.47 4.23
CA GLU A 139 9.12 -0.96 4.46
C GLU A 139 8.01 -1.75 3.80
N PHE A 140 8.38 -2.85 3.14
CA PHE A 140 7.48 -3.81 2.50
C PHE A 140 7.67 -5.16 3.16
N ALA A 141 6.57 -5.92 3.35
CA ALA A 141 6.60 -7.27 3.90
C ALA A 141 5.97 -8.25 2.90
N ASP A 142 6.65 -9.37 2.64
CA ASP A 142 6.19 -10.43 1.73
C ASP A 142 5.17 -11.34 2.43
N MET A 143 3.91 -11.13 2.12
CA MET A 143 2.81 -11.90 2.70
C MET A 143 2.73 -13.34 2.19
N ARG A 144 3.42 -13.65 1.08
CA ARG A 144 3.54 -15.00 0.52
C ARG A 144 4.51 -15.82 1.37
N ALA A 145 5.72 -15.29 1.59
CA ALA A 145 6.74 -15.95 2.42
C ALA A 145 6.24 -16.09 3.86
N ALA A 146 5.53 -15.07 4.37
CA ALA A 146 4.92 -15.13 5.69
C ALA A 146 3.84 -16.23 5.80
N TYR A 147 3.00 -16.41 4.76
CA TYR A 147 2.03 -17.52 4.73
C TYR A 147 2.73 -18.87 4.66
N ASP A 148 3.74 -19.02 3.79
CA ASP A 148 4.48 -20.28 3.60
C ASP A 148 5.14 -20.74 4.92
N ALA A 149 5.61 -19.80 5.74
CA ALA A 149 6.29 -20.03 7.02
C ALA A 149 5.35 -20.27 8.22
N LEU A 150 4.02 -20.17 8.05
CA LEU A 150 3.08 -20.51 9.11
C LEU A 150 3.10 -22.02 9.42
N ASP A 151 2.91 -22.35 10.68
CA ASP A 151 2.62 -23.73 11.09
C ASP A 151 1.31 -24.23 10.47
N GLU A 152 1.20 -25.54 10.22
CA GLU A 152 0.04 -26.13 9.52
C GLU A 152 -1.29 -25.93 10.26
N ASP A 153 -1.29 -25.92 11.57
CA ASP A 153 -2.48 -25.63 12.39
C ASP A 153 -2.94 -24.17 12.23
N ILE A 154 -2.00 -23.22 12.11
CA ILE A 154 -2.31 -21.80 11.84
C ILE A 154 -2.79 -21.63 10.40
N LYS A 155 -2.16 -22.32 9.41
CA LYS A 155 -2.66 -22.33 8.02
C LYS A 155 -4.10 -22.81 7.96
N ALA A 156 -4.41 -23.93 8.62
CA ALA A 156 -5.78 -24.45 8.68
C ALA A 156 -6.76 -23.46 9.35
N ARG A 157 -6.29 -22.67 10.31
CA ARG A 157 -7.11 -21.71 11.03
C ARG A 157 -7.38 -20.42 10.24
N VAL A 158 -6.45 -19.97 9.38
CA VAL A 158 -6.62 -18.75 8.56
C VAL A 158 -7.39 -19.00 7.27
N GLU A 159 -7.39 -20.22 6.75
CA GLU A 159 -8.09 -20.57 5.50
C GLU A 159 -9.59 -20.34 5.62
N GLY A 160 -10.17 -19.74 4.60
CA GLY A 160 -11.60 -19.44 4.51
C GLY A 160 -12.09 -18.35 5.45
N GLN A 161 -11.22 -17.74 6.27
CA GLN A 161 -11.61 -16.64 7.15
C GLN A 161 -11.84 -15.36 6.34
N ILE A 162 -12.84 -14.57 6.79
CA ILE A 162 -13.20 -13.28 6.20
C ILE A 162 -12.98 -12.20 7.27
N CYS A 163 -12.25 -11.14 6.92
CA CYS A 163 -11.99 -10.00 7.78
C CYS A 163 -12.81 -8.78 7.34
N GLU A 164 -13.16 -7.94 8.29
CA GLU A 164 -13.75 -6.62 8.03
C GLU A 164 -12.64 -5.56 8.02
N HIS A 165 -12.50 -4.84 6.90
CA HIS A 165 -11.50 -3.80 6.68
C HIS A 165 -12.13 -2.41 6.62
N SER A 166 -11.57 -1.46 7.39
CA SER A 166 -11.97 -0.05 7.37
C SER A 166 -10.81 0.85 7.79
N GLN A 167 -10.74 2.04 7.22
CA GLN A 167 -9.80 3.07 7.68
C GLN A 167 -10.10 3.49 9.14
N ILE A 168 -11.33 3.43 9.59
CA ILE A 168 -11.72 3.72 10.97
C ILE A 168 -10.94 2.82 11.94
N TYR A 169 -10.80 1.55 11.64
CA TYR A 169 -10.07 0.60 12.50
C TYR A 169 -8.59 0.96 12.61
N SER A 170 -7.92 1.22 11.48
CA SER A 170 -6.50 1.56 11.50
C SER A 170 -6.23 2.89 12.21
N ARG A 171 -7.08 3.88 11.97
CA ARG A 171 -6.95 5.20 12.62
C ARG A 171 -7.27 5.12 14.12
N GLY A 172 -8.25 4.31 14.50
CA GLY A 172 -8.54 4.01 15.91
C GLY A 172 -7.34 3.42 16.66
N LYS A 173 -6.54 2.56 16.03
CA LYS A 173 -5.30 2.00 16.61
C LYS A 173 -4.27 3.06 17.02
N ILE A 174 -4.28 4.23 16.39
CA ILE A 174 -3.40 5.37 16.72
C ILE A 174 -4.12 6.48 17.49
N GLY A 175 -5.36 6.23 17.95
CA GLY A 175 -6.14 7.20 18.73
C GLY A 175 -6.85 8.28 17.89
N PHE A 176 -6.83 8.18 16.55
CA PHE A 176 -7.59 9.10 15.70
C PHE A 176 -9.03 8.57 15.58
N THR A 177 -9.97 9.27 16.21
CA THR A 177 -11.41 8.92 16.26
C THR A 177 -12.32 10.02 15.77
N ASP A 178 -11.74 11.16 15.36
CA ASP A 178 -12.45 12.35 14.90
C ASP A 178 -12.94 12.18 13.45
N PHE A 179 -14.04 11.44 13.30
CA PHE A 179 -14.74 11.25 12.03
C PHE A 179 -16.12 11.88 12.06
N THR A 180 -16.48 12.58 11.00
CA THR A 180 -17.86 13.01 10.76
C THR A 180 -18.76 11.81 10.45
N GLU A 181 -20.08 11.99 10.48
CA GLU A 181 -21.02 10.93 10.11
C GLU A 181 -20.87 10.55 8.63
N GLU A 182 -20.63 11.51 7.75
CA GLU A 182 -20.37 11.29 6.33
C GLU A 182 -19.09 10.45 6.11
N GLU A 183 -18.02 10.79 6.82
CA GLU A 183 -16.76 10.01 6.75
C GLU A 183 -16.94 8.60 7.33
N ARG A 184 -17.75 8.42 8.38
CA ARG A 184 -18.08 7.10 8.91
C ARG A 184 -18.84 6.26 7.91
N ALA A 185 -19.76 6.85 7.16
CA ALA A 185 -20.45 6.17 6.07
C ALA A 185 -19.48 5.83 4.92
N TRP A 186 -18.59 6.73 4.58
CA TRP A 186 -17.57 6.54 3.52
C TRP A 186 -16.55 5.45 3.85
N PHE A 187 -16.17 5.35 5.13
CA PHE A 187 -15.23 4.36 5.63
C PHE A 187 -15.93 3.14 6.25
N ALA A 188 -17.19 2.90 5.91
CA ALA A 188 -17.91 1.70 6.36
C ALA A 188 -17.07 0.44 6.06
N PRO A 189 -17.05 -0.56 6.98
CA PRO A 189 -16.27 -1.77 6.80
C PRO A 189 -16.68 -2.55 5.55
N VAL A 190 -15.70 -3.06 4.84
CA VAL A 190 -15.86 -4.00 3.73
C VAL A 190 -15.25 -5.35 4.08
N ARG A 191 -15.71 -6.43 3.44
CA ARG A 191 -15.24 -7.78 3.69
C ARG A 191 -14.13 -8.18 2.73
N GLN A 192 -13.08 -8.79 3.28
CA GLN A 192 -11.95 -9.31 2.53
C GLN A 192 -11.58 -10.71 3.05
N VAL A 193 -11.14 -11.61 2.17
CA VAL A 193 -10.59 -12.90 2.61
C VAL A 193 -9.29 -12.68 3.39
N LEU A 194 -9.01 -13.51 4.40
CA LEU A 194 -7.75 -13.44 5.15
C LEU A 194 -6.57 -14.09 4.39
N VAL A 195 -6.85 -15.04 3.52
CA VAL A 195 -5.87 -15.69 2.63
C VAL A 195 -6.31 -15.52 1.18
N ARG A 196 -5.40 -15.00 0.34
CA ARG A 196 -5.62 -14.84 -1.10
C ARG A 196 -4.76 -15.81 -1.88
N ALA A 197 -5.30 -16.41 -2.93
CA ALA A 197 -4.51 -17.02 -3.99
C ALA A 197 -4.23 -15.98 -5.08
N HIS A 198 -2.98 -15.83 -5.49
CA HIS A 198 -2.62 -14.92 -6.58
C HIS A 198 -3.18 -15.43 -7.91
N PRO A 199 -3.86 -14.58 -8.72
CA PRO A 199 -4.60 -15.03 -9.91
C PRO A 199 -3.71 -15.62 -11.01
N VAL A 200 -2.41 -15.27 -11.06
CA VAL A 200 -1.47 -15.77 -12.07
C VAL A 200 -0.64 -16.93 -11.52
N THR A 201 -0.02 -16.77 -10.34
CA THR A 201 0.92 -17.75 -9.79
C THR A 201 0.27 -18.83 -8.94
N ALA A 202 -1.00 -18.64 -8.56
CA ALA A 202 -1.74 -19.44 -7.57
C ALA A 202 -1.09 -19.50 -6.17
N ARG A 203 0.03 -18.80 -5.94
CA ARG A 203 0.68 -18.75 -4.63
C ARG A 203 -0.21 -18.04 -3.63
N LYS A 204 -0.35 -18.62 -2.44
CA LYS A 204 -1.14 -18.05 -1.37
C LYS A 204 -0.36 -16.96 -0.63
N SER A 205 -1.10 -15.99 -0.11
CA SER A 205 -0.58 -14.91 0.73
C SER A 205 -1.56 -14.57 1.84
N LEU A 206 -1.05 -14.18 3.00
CA LEU A 206 -1.87 -13.53 4.02
C LEU A 206 -2.34 -12.18 3.49
N TYR A 207 -3.62 -11.91 3.60
CA TYR A 207 -4.18 -10.60 3.23
C TYR A 207 -4.49 -9.77 4.48
N LEU A 208 -3.41 -9.37 5.15
CA LEU A 208 -3.42 -8.58 6.37
C LEU A 208 -3.37 -7.08 6.08
N SER A 209 -3.86 -6.31 7.03
CA SER A 209 -3.73 -4.84 7.01
C SER A 209 -4.08 -4.30 8.40
N SER A 210 -3.51 -3.16 8.78
CA SER A 210 -3.99 -2.40 9.95
C SER A 210 -5.46 -2.00 9.83
N HIS A 211 -6.01 -2.02 8.61
CA HIS A 211 -7.43 -1.79 8.34
C HIS A 211 -8.32 -2.95 8.81
N ALA A 212 -7.80 -4.16 8.99
CA ALA A 212 -8.55 -5.28 9.54
C ALA A 212 -8.90 -5.02 11.02
N GLY A 213 -10.19 -4.99 11.33
CA GLY A 213 -10.72 -4.71 12.67
C GLY A 213 -11.42 -5.90 13.32
N GLY A 214 -11.62 -7.00 12.57
CA GLY A 214 -12.26 -8.20 13.09
C GLY A 214 -12.29 -9.32 12.07
N ILE A 215 -12.62 -10.52 12.55
CA ILE A 215 -12.90 -11.71 11.72
C ILE A 215 -14.38 -12.03 11.87
N VAL A 216 -15.06 -12.23 10.76
CA VAL A 216 -16.52 -12.48 10.75
C VAL A 216 -16.83 -13.73 11.55
N GLY A 217 -17.76 -13.62 12.50
CA GLY A 217 -18.17 -14.70 13.38
C GLY A 217 -17.29 -14.93 14.61
N TRP A 218 -16.19 -14.20 14.77
CA TRP A 218 -15.33 -14.29 15.95
C TRP A 218 -15.66 -13.21 16.98
N PRO A 219 -15.48 -13.48 18.29
CA PRO A 219 -15.46 -12.43 19.30
C PRO A 219 -14.38 -11.41 18.99
N VAL A 220 -14.71 -10.12 19.04
CA VAL A 220 -13.81 -9.02 18.66
C VAL A 220 -12.43 -9.08 19.37
N PRO A 221 -12.35 -9.33 20.71
CA PRO A 221 -11.04 -9.41 21.36
C PRO A 221 -10.17 -10.57 20.83
N GLU A 222 -10.77 -11.73 20.56
CA GLU A 222 -10.05 -12.92 20.04
C GLU A 222 -9.55 -12.64 18.62
N ALA A 223 -10.41 -12.08 17.75
CA ALA A 223 -10.04 -11.71 16.39
C ALA A 223 -8.89 -10.72 16.38
N ASN A 224 -8.95 -9.68 17.22
CA ASN A 224 -7.91 -8.64 17.26
C ASN A 224 -6.57 -9.16 17.76
N ILE A 225 -6.56 -10.06 18.77
CA ILE A 225 -5.32 -10.70 19.23
C ILE A 225 -4.74 -11.58 18.12
N PHE A 226 -5.56 -12.41 17.47
CA PHE A 226 -5.11 -13.29 16.41
C PHE A 226 -4.57 -12.51 15.19
N LEU A 227 -5.26 -11.46 14.75
CA LEU A 227 -4.80 -10.61 13.64
C LEU A 227 -3.48 -9.87 14.00
N ARG A 228 -3.31 -9.48 15.27
CA ARG A 228 -2.06 -8.88 15.74
C ARG A 228 -0.92 -9.89 15.69
N ASP A 229 -1.13 -11.10 16.20
CA ASP A 229 -0.11 -12.16 16.25
C ASP A 229 0.32 -12.55 14.81
N LEU A 230 -0.65 -12.66 13.88
CA LEU A 230 -0.36 -12.85 12.46
C LEU A 230 0.45 -11.69 11.86
N ALA A 231 0.12 -10.44 12.21
CA ALA A 231 0.86 -9.28 11.72
C ALA A 231 2.29 -9.21 12.30
N GLU A 232 2.49 -9.58 13.57
CA GLU A 232 3.81 -9.68 14.20
C GLU A 232 4.66 -10.77 13.52
N HIS A 233 4.06 -11.94 13.23
CA HIS A 233 4.71 -13.00 12.44
C HIS A 233 5.09 -12.49 11.05
N ALA A 234 4.14 -11.92 10.32
CA ALA A 234 4.32 -11.55 8.91
C ALA A 234 5.24 -10.34 8.69
N THR A 235 5.64 -9.65 9.75
CA THR A 235 6.52 -8.47 9.67
C THR A 235 7.86 -8.69 10.36
N GLN A 236 8.28 -9.94 10.54
CA GLN A 236 9.61 -10.30 10.97
C GLN A 236 10.66 -9.92 9.91
N ARG A 237 11.90 -9.72 10.34
CA ARG A 237 12.97 -9.15 9.50
C ARG A 237 13.24 -9.94 8.21
N GLU A 238 13.07 -11.25 8.26
CA GLU A 238 13.26 -12.17 7.13
C GLU A 238 12.27 -11.94 5.99
N PHE A 239 11.09 -11.39 6.30
CA PHE A 239 10.03 -11.10 5.31
C PHE A 239 10.02 -9.64 4.89
N VAL A 240 10.90 -8.77 5.42
CA VAL A 240 10.83 -7.32 5.24
C VAL A 240 11.98 -6.81 4.38
N TYR A 241 11.63 -6.05 3.35
CA TYR A 241 12.53 -5.19 2.57
C TYR A 241 12.28 -3.73 2.94
N ALA A 242 13.34 -2.98 3.29
CA ALA A 242 13.29 -1.56 3.59
C ALA A 242 13.88 -0.76 2.42
N HIS A 243 13.04 0.02 1.74
CA HIS A 243 13.46 0.89 0.65
C HIS A 243 13.92 2.25 1.19
N GLU A 244 15.18 2.56 0.96
CA GLU A 244 15.76 3.90 1.15
C GLU A 244 15.57 4.70 -0.13
N TRP A 245 14.74 5.73 -0.06
CA TRP A 245 14.38 6.55 -1.20
C TRP A 245 15.55 7.41 -1.70
N ARG A 246 15.69 7.47 -3.01
CA ARG A 246 16.46 8.49 -3.72
C ARG A 246 15.52 9.35 -4.56
N LEU A 247 15.91 10.59 -4.81
CA LEU A 247 15.12 11.50 -5.64
C LEU A 247 14.93 10.90 -7.04
N GLY A 248 13.67 10.84 -7.49
CA GLY A 248 13.30 10.24 -8.75
C GLY A 248 13.12 8.73 -8.73
N ASP A 249 13.26 8.04 -7.59
CA ASP A 249 12.88 6.62 -7.51
C ASP A 249 11.39 6.45 -7.79
N LEU A 250 11.04 5.45 -8.59
CA LEU A 250 9.70 4.90 -8.70
C LEU A 250 9.72 3.49 -8.12
N VAL A 251 8.79 3.21 -7.20
CA VAL A 251 8.59 1.87 -6.62
C VAL A 251 7.18 1.40 -6.90
N ILE A 252 7.07 0.17 -7.43
CA ILE A 252 5.79 -0.52 -7.65
C ILE A 252 5.68 -1.65 -6.63
N TRP A 253 4.51 -1.85 -6.04
CA TRP A 253 4.23 -3.02 -5.20
C TRP A 253 2.85 -3.61 -5.48
N ASP A 254 2.76 -4.93 -5.28
CA ASP A 254 1.53 -5.68 -5.43
C ASP A 254 0.78 -5.76 -4.08
N ASN A 255 -0.33 -5.05 -3.97
CA ASN A 255 -1.15 -5.02 -2.77
C ASN A 255 -1.83 -6.36 -2.44
N ARG A 256 -1.85 -7.28 -3.38
CA ARG A 256 -2.41 -8.62 -3.20
C ARG A 256 -1.46 -9.54 -2.43
N GLN A 257 -0.15 -9.21 -2.43
CA GLN A 257 0.94 -10.06 -1.95
C GLN A 257 1.83 -9.38 -0.90
N THR A 258 1.66 -8.07 -0.66
CA THR A 258 2.51 -7.30 0.26
C THR A 258 1.70 -6.44 1.21
N MET A 259 2.24 -6.25 2.42
CA MET A 259 1.95 -5.07 3.23
C MET A 259 3.10 -4.09 3.13
N HIS A 260 2.82 -2.82 3.41
CA HIS A 260 3.84 -1.78 3.50
C HIS A 260 3.54 -0.78 4.61
N ARG A 261 4.57 -0.02 5.00
CA ARG A 261 4.42 1.11 5.91
C ARG A 261 5.45 2.19 5.64
N ALA A 262 5.08 3.45 5.86
CA ALA A 262 6.02 4.56 5.88
C ALA A 262 6.76 4.61 7.22
N ARG A 263 8.04 5.02 7.20
CA ARG A 263 8.81 5.29 8.42
C ARG A 263 8.79 6.80 8.73
N PRO A 264 8.89 7.16 10.00
CA PRO A 264 8.91 8.56 10.41
C PRO A 264 10.02 9.38 9.74
N PHE A 265 9.77 10.67 9.54
CA PHE A 265 10.70 11.69 9.06
C PHE A 265 10.41 13.03 9.77
N PRO A 266 11.30 14.03 9.71
CA PRO A 266 11.06 15.35 10.28
C PRO A 266 9.82 15.99 9.64
N ALA A 267 8.80 16.27 10.44
CA ALA A 267 7.48 16.68 9.96
C ALA A 267 7.48 18.08 9.33
N GLU A 268 8.46 18.91 9.71
CA GLU A 268 8.69 20.26 9.21
C GLU A 268 9.42 20.30 7.86
N GLU A 269 10.00 19.19 7.43
CA GLU A 269 10.66 19.09 6.14
C GLU A 269 9.66 18.61 5.06
N PRO A 270 9.67 19.23 3.86
CA PRO A 270 8.78 18.81 2.79
C PRO A 270 9.14 17.42 2.28
N ARG A 271 8.12 16.56 2.16
CA ARG A 271 8.19 15.27 1.49
C ARG A 271 7.06 15.19 0.47
N ASP A 272 7.40 15.19 -0.82
CA ASP A 272 6.45 15.07 -1.92
C ASP A 272 6.60 13.72 -2.60
N MET A 273 5.61 12.86 -2.38
CA MET A 273 5.52 11.54 -3.00
C MET A 273 4.15 11.44 -3.68
N ARG A 274 4.15 11.02 -4.93
CA ARG A 274 2.93 10.93 -5.74
C ARG A 274 2.65 9.50 -6.11
N ARG A 275 1.45 9.01 -5.77
CA ARG A 275 1.07 7.63 -6.01
C ARG A 275 -0.06 7.53 -7.03
N THR A 276 0.17 6.74 -8.08
CA THR A 276 -0.90 6.17 -8.90
C THR A 276 -1.23 4.76 -8.41
N THR A 277 -2.45 4.30 -8.65
CA THR A 277 -2.91 2.99 -8.17
C THR A 277 -3.67 2.31 -9.30
N LEU A 278 -3.39 1.04 -9.54
CA LEU A 278 -4.13 0.21 -10.49
C LEU A 278 -5.31 -0.45 -9.80
N ALA A 279 -6.44 -0.43 -10.47
CA ALA A 279 -7.65 -1.12 -10.05
C ALA A 279 -7.40 -2.62 -9.87
N GLY A 280 -8.05 -3.21 -8.89
CA GLY A 280 -7.95 -4.63 -8.61
C GLY A 280 -8.79 -5.49 -9.56
N ASP A 281 -8.61 -6.80 -9.41
CA ASP A 281 -9.22 -7.79 -10.30
C ASP A 281 -10.72 -8.03 -9.98
N GLY A 282 -11.21 -7.53 -8.83
CA GLY A 282 -12.57 -7.67 -8.33
C GLY A 282 -12.63 -7.81 -6.81
N PRO A 283 -13.85 -7.94 -6.23
CA PRO A 283 -14.04 -8.24 -4.82
C PRO A 283 -13.36 -9.56 -4.44
N THR A 284 -12.84 -9.65 -3.19
CA THR A 284 -12.23 -10.90 -2.71
C THR A 284 -13.25 -11.86 -2.10
N VAL A 285 -14.45 -11.35 -1.78
CA VAL A 285 -15.58 -12.12 -1.25
C VAL A 285 -16.73 -11.98 -2.23
N SER A 286 -17.28 -13.09 -2.69
CA SER A 286 -18.46 -13.17 -3.58
C SER A 286 -19.76 -13.00 -2.82
#